data_d527aa3c0dd982b5992b7c55013fe68c
#
_entry.id   d527aa3c0dd982b5992b7c55013fe68c
#
_cell.length_a   1.000
_cell.length_b   1.000
_cell.length_c   1.000
_cell.angle_alpha   90.00
_cell.angle_beta   90.00
_cell.angle_gamma   90.00
#
_symmetry.space_group_name_H-M   'P 1'
#
loop_
_entity.id
_entity.type
_entity.pdbx_description
1 polymer ?
#
loop_
_entity_poly.entity_id
_entity_poly.type
_entity_poly.pdbx_seq_one_letter_code
_entity_poly.pdbx_strand_id
1 'polypeptide(L)'
;MKREVFENQKAFAGEKKPSMHRRCVDHDYTERMMYMVTMVVEGRHPLLGKVVGRSDAPADSDQAPRIELSELGQRVHDEWWGIPRYYPQVEIKALQVMPDHLHGILFVKEKMEKDLSRIIRGFKTGCNRHYRALFPAVQHVFPAVQHVATQSQQTGQAGRPEGQQAGRPEGQQAGRQTGQAGRPEGQQAGRPAKEDRTHGLLFERGFNDQLLLREGQLQRWLDYLHDNPRRLLMKREQPELFRVQRNIAVGGLHFSAIGNRFLLERPVRLQVQCSRRLTEEQIAEKQEWWLQQARAGAVLVSPCISRGEKTVMRAAFNEGLPVIVLQENGFTDLAKPGGLRMDACARGQLLLLAPWEHHNERLTIRRDQCLALNEMARIICEKS
;
A
#
# COMPACT_ATOMS: atom_id res chain seq x y z
N MET A 1 12.72 7.70 -1.51
CA MET A 1 12.01 8.34 -0.37
C MET A 1 12.00 7.34 0.78
N LYS A 2 12.34 7.75 1.81
CA LYS A 2 13.44 7.32 2.63
C LYS A 2 12.93 6.68 3.91
N ARG A 3 13.66 5.69 4.37
CA ARG A 3 13.49 4.98 5.64
C ARG A 3 13.32 5.95 6.83
N GLU A 4 13.91 7.12 6.76
CA GLU A 4 13.76 8.20 7.75
C GLU A 4 12.33 8.74 7.85
N VAL A 5 11.66 8.97 6.73
CA VAL A 5 10.25 9.41 6.71
C VAL A 5 9.35 8.29 7.25
N PHE A 6 9.66 7.05 6.92
CA PHE A 6 8.92 5.89 7.44
C PHE A 6 9.17 5.65 8.94
N GLU A 7 10.40 5.85 9.42
CA GLU A 7 10.74 5.73 10.85
C GLU A 7 10.13 6.88 11.68
N ASN A 8 10.11 8.09 11.13
CA ASN A 8 9.46 9.23 11.77
C ASN A 8 7.92 9.09 11.83
N GLN A 9 7.32 8.45 10.82
CA GLN A 9 5.89 8.12 10.85
C GLN A 9 5.54 7.02 11.85
N LYS A 10 6.49 6.17 12.25
CA LYS A 10 6.25 5.16 13.30
C LYS A 10 5.95 5.75 14.66
N ALA A 11 6.51 6.91 14.98
CA ALA A 11 6.26 7.59 16.26
C ALA A 11 4.81 8.08 16.39
N PHE A 12 4.15 8.34 15.28
CA PHE A 12 2.74 8.79 15.20
C PHE A 12 1.76 7.68 14.84
N ALA A 13 2.26 6.51 14.43
CA ALA A 13 1.44 5.34 14.25
C ALA A 13 1.12 4.78 15.63
N GLY A 14 -0.06 5.08 16.16
CA GLY A 14 -0.59 4.42 17.34
C GLY A 14 -0.51 2.89 17.21
N GLU A 15 -0.89 2.17 18.25
CA GLU A 15 -0.85 0.70 18.27
C GLU A 15 -1.45 0.10 17.01
N LYS A 16 -0.70 -0.74 16.31
CA LYS A 16 -1.15 -1.36 15.06
C LYS A 16 -2.38 -2.20 15.34
N LYS A 17 -3.51 -1.82 14.75
CA LYS A 17 -4.72 -2.64 14.80
C LYS A 17 -4.43 -4.03 14.21
N PRO A 18 -5.10 -5.10 14.66
CA PRO A 18 -4.91 -6.45 14.11
C PRO A 18 -5.00 -6.51 12.57
N SER A 19 -5.88 -5.70 11.97
CA SER A 19 -6.02 -5.57 10.50
C SER A 19 -4.83 -4.93 9.78
N MET A 20 -3.90 -4.31 10.50
CA MET A 20 -2.67 -3.70 9.97
C MET A 20 -1.45 -4.62 10.11
N HIS A 21 -1.59 -5.76 10.76
CA HIS A 21 -0.55 -6.79 10.76
C HIS A 21 -0.45 -7.40 9.35
N ARG A 22 0.74 -7.84 8.99
CA ARG A 22 0.99 -8.50 7.68
C ARG A 22 0.18 -9.79 7.53
N ARG A 23 -0.23 -10.40 8.65
CA ARG A 23 -1.04 -11.62 8.71
C ARG A 23 -2.12 -11.47 9.76
N CYS A 24 -3.27 -12.11 9.53
CA CYS A 24 -4.33 -12.21 10.54
C CYS A 24 -3.85 -13.10 11.68
N VAL A 25 -3.89 -12.60 12.93
CA VAL A 25 -3.39 -13.33 14.10
C VAL A 25 -4.34 -14.46 14.50
N ASP A 26 -5.64 -14.27 14.27
CA ASP A 26 -6.70 -15.17 14.72
C ASP A 26 -7.18 -16.16 13.63
N HIS A 27 -6.40 -16.29 12.52
CA HIS A 27 -6.75 -17.17 11.42
C HIS A 27 -5.83 -18.38 11.33
N ASP A 28 -6.44 -19.58 11.24
CA ASP A 28 -5.70 -20.83 10.94
C ASP A 28 -5.40 -20.91 9.45
N TYR A 29 -4.15 -20.69 9.08
CA TYR A 29 -3.67 -20.71 7.70
C TYR A 29 -3.53 -22.10 7.09
N THR A 30 -3.98 -23.14 7.79
CA THR A 30 -4.13 -24.49 7.25
C THR A 30 -5.54 -24.75 6.72
N GLU A 31 -6.51 -23.95 7.13
CA GLU A 31 -7.93 -24.13 6.81
C GLU A 31 -8.28 -23.73 5.38
N ARG A 32 -9.45 -24.20 4.93
CA ARG A 32 -10.04 -23.83 3.64
C ARG A 32 -10.28 -22.32 3.58
N MET A 33 -9.54 -21.66 2.71
CA MET A 33 -9.63 -20.20 2.54
C MET A 33 -9.04 -19.73 1.21
N MET A 34 -9.52 -18.60 0.72
CA MET A 34 -8.95 -17.91 -0.43
C MET A 34 -8.10 -16.72 0.03
N TYR A 35 -6.92 -16.60 -0.56
CA TYR A 35 -5.94 -15.58 -0.20
C TYR A 35 -5.49 -14.80 -1.42
N MET A 36 -5.41 -13.47 -1.30
CA MET A 36 -4.60 -12.65 -2.19
C MET A 36 -3.22 -12.42 -1.53
N VAL A 37 -2.19 -12.91 -2.16
CA VAL A 37 -0.81 -12.81 -1.71
C VAL A 37 -0.07 -11.75 -2.51
N THR A 38 0.68 -10.90 -1.81
CA THR A 38 1.56 -9.90 -2.43
C THR A 38 2.99 -10.16 -2.01
N MET A 39 3.88 -10.28 -2.98
CA MET A 39 5.33 -10.42 -2.76
C MET A 39 6.09 -9.35 -3.53
N VAL A 40 7.06 -8.74 -2.87
CA VAL A 40 7.85 -7.64 -3.41
C VAL A 40 9.26 -8.13 -3.69
N VAL A 41 9.80 -7.77 -4.85
CA VAL A 41 11.21 -8.00 -5.20
C VAL A 41 12.10 -7.20 -4.24
N GLU A 42 13.20 -7.79 -3.78
CA GLU A 42 14.13 -7.15 -2.86
C GLU A 42 14.58 -5.80 -3.43
N GLY A 43 14.48 -4.75 -2.59
CA GLY A 43 14.79 -3.38 -3.00
C GLY A 43 13.87 -2.78 -4.07
N ARG A 44 12.79 -3.45 -4.45
CA ARG A 44 11.88 -3.06 -5.54
C ARG A 44 12.52 -2.89 -6.90
N HIS A 45 13.56 -3.69 -7.17
CA HIS A 45 14.18 -3.72 -8.49
C HIS A 45 13.19 -4.30 -9.54
N PRO A 46 13.07 -3.68 -10.72
CA PRO A 46 12.11 -4.13 -11.75
C PRO A 46 12.65 -5.32 -12.56
N LEU A 47 12.93 -6.44 -11.88
CA LEU A 47 13.58 -7.62 -12.47
C LEU A 47 12.60 -8.53 -13.23
N LEU A 48 11.28 -8.44 -12.95
CA LEU A 48 10.30 -9.39 -13.48
C LEU A 48 9.73 -8.98 -14.84
N GLY A 49 10.04 -7.79 -15.33
CA GLY A 49 9.54 -7.31 -16.62
C GLY A 49 9.42 -5.80 -16.70
N LYS A 50 8.75 -5.34 -17.73
CA LYS A 50 8.46 -3.92 -17.97
C LYS A 50 6.98 -3.72 -18.31
N VAL A 51 6.41 -2.58 -17.92
CA VAL A 51 5.08 -2.19 -18.35
C VAL A 51 5.19 -1.51 -19.71
N VAL A 52 4.29 -1.89 -20.61
CA VAL A 52 4.18 -1.35 -21.97
C VAL A 52 2.73 -1.01 -22.30
N GLY A 53 2.54 -0.27 -23.38
CA GLY A 53 1.25 0.22 -23.81
C GLY A 53 1.02 1.68 -23.38
N ARG A 54 -0.23 2.13 -23.48
CA ARG A 54 -0.68 3.47 -23.06
C ARG A 54 -1.82 3.33 -22.07
N SER A 55 -1.84 4.18 -21.05
CA SER A 55 -2.86 4.10 -19.98
C SER A 55 -4.28 4.43 -20.46
N ASP A 56 -4.40 5.17 -21.56
CA ASP A 56 -5.66 5.60 -22.19
C ASP A 56 -6.11 4.67 -23.32
N ALA A 57 -5.30 3.67 -23.68
CA ALA A 57 -5.63 2.76 -24.79
C ALA A 57 -6.76 1.77 -24.40
N PRO A 58 -7.65 1.43 -25.34
CA PRO A 58 -8.65 0.39 -25.15
C PRO A 58 -8.03 -0.95 -24.78
N ALA A 59 -8.74 -1.74 -23.96
CA ALA A 59 -8.24 -3.02 -23.45
C ALA A 59 -8.00 -4.08 -24.53
N ASP A 60 -8.67 -3.96 -25.67
CA ASP A 60 -8.59 -4.85 -26.83
C ASP A 60 -7.61 -4.38 -27.93
N SER A 61 -6.89 -3.27 -27.68
CA SER A 61 -5.93 -2.72 -28.64
C SER A 61 -4.51 -3.25 -28.43
N ASP A 62 -3.68 -3.20 -29.48
CA ASP A 62 -2.25 -3.54 -29.42
C ASP A 62 -1.48 -2.64 -28.43
N GLN A 63 -2.01 -1.44 -28.16
CA GLN A 63 -1.48 -0.47 -27.20
C GLN A 63 -2.06 -0.65 -25.80
N ALA A 64 -2.86 -1.70 -25.55
CA ALA A 64 -3.42 -1.97 -24.24
C ALA A 64 -2.31 -2.12 -23.17
N PRO A 65 -2.51 -1.57 -21.97
CA PRO A 65 -1.57 -1.69 -20.86
C PRO A 65 -1.30 -3.15 -20.50
N ARG A 66 -0.03 -3.57 -20.55
CA ARG A 66 0.37 -4.94 -20.20
C ARG A 66 1.78 -4.98 -19.62
N ILE A 67 2.11 -6.09 -19.00
CA ILE A 67 3.49 -6.38 -18.58
C ILE A 67 4.13 -7.33 -19.60
N GLU A 68 5.23 -6.89 -20.19
CA GLU A 68 6.13 -7.77 -20.91
C GLU A 68 7.10 -8.38 -19.89
N LEU A 69 6.94 -9.67 -19.65
CA LEU A 69 7.75 -10.39 -18.66
C LEU A 69 9.20 -10.52 -19.16
N SER A 70 10.15 -10.37 -18.24
CA SER A 70 11.52 -10.82 -18.45
C SER A 70 11.59 -12.35 -18.41
N GLU A 71 12.73 -12.93 -18.78
CA GLU A 71 12.95 -14.36 -18.62
C GLU A 71 12.76 -14.80 -17.16
N LEU A 72 13.25 -14.01 -16.21
CA LEU A 72 13.01 -14.27 -14.78
C LEU A 72 11.52 -14.15 -14.43
N GLY A 73 10.83 -13.13 -14.96
CA GLY A 73 9.40 -12.95 -14.76
C GLY A 73 8.58 -14.13 -15.28
N GLN A 74 8.95 -14.69 -16.44
CA GLN A 74 8.30 -15.88 -16.99
C GLN A 74 8.51 -17.10 -16.07
N ARG A 75 9.73 -17.32 -15.58
CA ARG A 75 10.04 -18.43 -14.66
C ARG A 75 9.28 -18.28 -13.32
N VAL A 76 9.15 -17.05 -12.81
CA VAL A 76 8.34 -16.75 -11.61
C VAL A 76 6.86 -17.02 -11.86
N HIS A 77 6.34 -16.65 -13.04
CA HIS A 77 4.98 -16.96 -13.45
C HIS A 77 4.74 -18.46 -13.45
N ASP A 78 5.61 -19.23 -14.07
CA ASP A 78 5.47 -20.69 -14.21
C ASP A 78 5.60 -21.42 -12.86
N GLU A 79 6.49 -20.96 -11.97
CA GLU A 79 6.59 -21.47 -10.60
C GLU A 79 5.30 -21.26 -9.80
N TRP A 80 4.60 -20.11 -9.99
CA TRP A 80 3.32 -19.85 -9.31
C TRP A 80 2.24 -20.85 -9.77
N TRP A 81 2.09 -21.01 -11.07
CA TRP A 81 1.14 -21.97 -11.65
C TRP A 81 1.53 -23.43 -11.37
N GLY A 82 2.79 -23.68 -11.02
CA GLY A 82 3.31 -24.97 -10.61
C GLY A 82 2.98 -25.38 -9.17
N ILE A 83 2.51 -24.46 -8.31
CA ILE A 83 2.21 -24.73 -6.88
C ILE A 83 1.30 -25.98 -6.70
N PRO A 84 0.20 -26.16 -7.46
CA PRO A 84 -0.68 -27.31 -7.27
C PRO A 84 -0.03 -28.68 -7.50
N ARG A 85 1.10 -28.76 -8.19
CA ARG A 85 1.85 -30.00 -8.39
C ARG A 85 2.43 -30.53 -7.07
N TYR A 86 2.75 -29.63 -6.15
CA TYR A 86 3.31 -29.95 -4.83
C TYR A 86 2.25 -29.91 -3.72
N TYR A 87 1.18 -29.15 -3.95
CA TYR A 87 0.07 -28.95 -3.02
C TYR A 87 -1.27 -29.10 -3.75
N PRO A 88 -1.74 -30.35 -3.96
CA PRO A 88 -2.97 -30.63 -4.72
C PRO A 88 -4.23 -29.96 -4.11
N GLN A 89 -4.19 -29.64 -2.81
CA GLN A 89 -5.24 -28.92 -2.10
C GLN A 89 -5.34 -27.45 -2.51
N VAL A 90 -4.33 -26.92 -3.21
CA VAL A 90 -4.29 -25.51 -3.62
C VAL A 90 -4.68 -25.37 -5.07
N GLU A 91 -5.59 -24.47 -5.33
CA GLU A 91 -5.99 -24.04 -6.67
C GLU A 91 -5.53 -22.59 -6.89
N ILE A 92 -4.89 -22.34 -8.04
CA ILE A 92 -4.51 -20.97 -8.43
C ILE A 92 -5.69 -20.32 -9.15
N LYS A 93 -6.13 -19.17 -8.68
CA LYS A 93 -7.22 -18.39 -9.28
C LYS A 93 -6.73 -17.29 -10.21
N ALA A 94 -5.63 -16.64 -9.85
CA ALA A 94 -5.04 -15.58 -10.66
C ALA A 94 -3.58 -15.31 -10.28
N LEU A 95 -2.86 -14.68 -11.21
CA LEU A 95 -1.54 -14.09 -10.99
C LEU A 95 -1.39 -12.84 -11.84
N GLN A 96 -0.91 -11.77 -11.24
CA GLN A 96 -0.42 -10.58 -11.93
C GLN A 96 1.03 -10.34 -11.51
N VAL A 97 1.95 -10.58 -12.42
CA VAL A 97 3.35 -10.23 -12.26
C VAL A 97 3.54 -8.79 -12.69
N MET A 98 4.10 -7.97 -11.79
CA MET A 98 4.47 -6.58 -12.03
C MET A 98 5.99 -6.48 -12.09
N PRO A 99 6.59 -5.39 -12.59
CA PRO A 99 8.05 -5.32 -12.73
C PRO A 99 8.84 -5.58 -11.45
N ASP A 100 8.35 -5.13 -10.29
CA ASP A 100 9.02 -5.16 -8.99
C ASP A 100 8.26 -5.91 -7.88
N HIS A 101 7.16 -6.56 -8.21
CA HIS A 101 6.34 -7.34 -7.28
C HIS A 101 5.36 -8.23 -8.03
N LEU A 102 4.65 -9.08 -7.30
CA LEU A 102 3.53 -9.84 -7.84
C LEU A 102 2.34 -9.84 -6.88
N HIS A 103 1.17 -10.03 -7.45
CA HIS A 103 -0.07 -10.34 -6.75
C HIS A 103 -0.61 -11.66 -7.27
N GLY A 104 -0.86 -12.61 -6.39
CA GLY A 104 -1.46 -13.89 -6.76
C GLY A 104 -2.65 -14.22 -5.90
N ILE A 105 -3.67 -14.83 -6.49
CA ILE A 105 -4.84 -15.34 -5.75
C ILE A 105 -4.78 -16.86 -5.78
N LEU A 106 -4.80 -17.45 -4.60
CA LEU A 106 -4.85 -18.89 -4.43
C LEU A 106 -6.00 -19.28 -3.49
N PHE A 107 -6.54 -20.46 -3.72
CA PHE A 107 -7.61 -21.06 -2.94
C PHE A 107 -7.16 -22.38 -2.35
N VAL A 108 -7.11 -22.45 -1.03
CA VAL A 108 -6.97 -23.68 -0.27
C VAL A 108 -8.34 -24.34 -0.21
N LYS A 109 -8.53 -25.44 -0.92
CA LYS A 109 -9.83 -26.13 -1.08
C LYS A 109 -10.25 -26.91 0.15
N GLU A 110 -9.28 -27.47 0.87
CA GLU A 110 -9.47 -28.31 2.04
C GLU A 110 -8.32 -28.12 3.03
N LYS A 111 -8.51 -28.54 4.27
CA LYS A 111 -7.50 -28.42 5.32
C LYS A 111 -6.18 -29.08 4.92
N MET A 112 -5.09 -28.37 5.15
CA MET A 112 -3.73 -28.81 4.82
C MET A 112 -2.96 -29.20 6.09
N GLU A 113 -1.99 -30.07 5.96
CA GLU A 113 -1.02 -30.35 7.03
C GLU A 113 -0.06 -29.17 7.29
N LYS A 114 0.20 -28.40 6.25
CA LYS A 114 1.18 -27.29 6.26
C LYS A 114 0.48 -25.98 5.94
N ASP A 115 0.85 -24.93 6.65
CA ASP A 115 0.26 -23.60 6.49
C ASP A 115 0.66 -22.90 5.17
N LEU A 116 -0.04 -21.84 4.85
CA LEU A 116 0.23 -20.99 3.69
C LEU A 116 1.69 -20.52 3.61
N SER A 117 2.35 -20.28 4.75
CA SER A 117 3.75 -19.84 4.77
C SER A 117 4.69 -20.87 4.17
N ARG A 118 4.37 -22.16 4.34
CA ARG A 118 5.19 -23.25 3.79
C ARG A 118 5.07 -23.30 2.27
N ILE A 119 3.87 -23.09 1.75
CA ILE A 119 3.62 -23.02 0.30
C ILE A 119 4.41 -21.85 -0.30
N ILE A 120 4.26 -20.66 0.26
CA ILE A 120 4.95 -19.45 -0.22
C ILE A 120 6.48 -19.57 -0.08
N ARG A 121 6.97 -20.24 0.97
CA ARG A 121 8.40 -20.53 1.12
C ARG A 121 8.91 -21.45 0.01
N GLY A 122 8.16 -22.50 -0.32
CA GLY A 122 8.47 -23.40 -1.43
C GLY A 122 8.56 -22.66 -2.76
N PHE A 123 7.56 -21.85 -3.07
CA PHE A 123 7.52 -20.97 -4.24
C PHE A 123 8.75 -20.03 -4.30
N LYS A 124 9.04 -19.32 -3.22
CA LYS A 124 10.22 -18.44 -3.16
C LYS A 124 11.53 -19.18 -3.35
N THR A 125 11.62 -20.43 -2.86
CA THR A 125 12.81 -21.25 -3.05
C THR A 125 13.03 -21.60 -4.52
N GLY A 126 11.97 -21.95 -5.26
CA GLY A 126 12.00 -22.16 -6.71
C GLY A 126 12.44 -20.91 -7.45
N CYS A 127 11.80 -19.76 -7.15
CA CYS A 127 12.15 -18.47 -7.75
C CYS A 127 13.61 -18.07 -7.48
N ASN A 128 14.11 -18.27 -6.26
CA ASN A 128 15.53 -17.97 -5.93
C ASN A 128 16.51 -18.84 -6.71
N ARG A 129 16.15 -20.09 -7.00
CA ARG A 129 16.99 -20.98 -7.85
C ARG A 129 17.10 -20.39 -9.26
N HIS A 130 15.98 -19.97 -9.86
CA HIS A 130 15.97 -19.32 -11.18
C HIS A 130 16.74 -18.00 -11.17
N TYR A 131 16.55 -17.18 -10.14
CA TYR A 131 17.24 -15.91 -9.99
C TYR A 131 18.77 -16.10 -9.97
N ARG A 132 19.28 -17.05 -9.18
CA ARG A 132 20.71 -17.36 -9.12
C ARG A 132 21.25 -17.95 -10.41
N ALA A 133 20.47 -18.74 -11.12
CA ALA A 133 20.87 -19.30 -12.40
C ALA A 133 21.04 -18.22 -13.49
N LEU A 134 20.15 -17.22 -13.50
CA LEU A 134 20.20 -16.12 -14.46
C LEU A 134 21.21 -15.02 -14.08
N PHE A 135 21.50 -14.87 -12.79
CA PHE A 135 22.41 -13.84 -12.27
C PHE A 135 23.53 -14.47 -11.41
N PRO A 136 24.48 -15.21 -12.01
CA PRO A 136 25.50 -15.94 -11.26
C PRO A 136 26.44 -15.05 -10.44
N ALA A 137 26.64 -13.79 -10.82
CA ALA A 137 27.43 -12.82 -10.06
C ALA A 137 26.89 -12.56 -8.64
N VAL A 138 25.59 -12.79 -8.40
CA VAL A 138 24.95 -12.68 -7.08
C VAL A 138 25.42 -13.79 -6.13
N GLN A 139 25.93 -14.92 -6.65
CA GLN A 139 26.40 -16.05 -5.83
C GLN A 139 27.66 -15.74 -5.02
N HIS A 140 28.49 -14.81 -5.46
CA HIS A 140 29.76 -14.49 -4.81
C HIS A 140 29.63 -13.64 -3.54
N VAL A 141 28.44 -13.13 -3.24
CA VAL A 141 28.21 -12.26 -2.07
C VAL A 141 27.92 -13.07 -0.79
N PHE A 142 27.56 -14.35 -0.91
CA PHE A 142 27.31 -15.25 0.23
C PHE A 142 27.87 -16.65 -0.06
N PRO A 143 28.93 -17.08 0.68
CA PRO A 143 29.32 -18.48 0.65
C PRO A 143 28.15 -19.34 1.11
N ALA A 144 27.89 -20.42 0.39
CA ALA A 144 26.88 -21.40 0.76
C ALA A 144 27.07 -21.81 2.22
N VAL A 145 26.05 -21.66 3.05
CA VAL A 145 26.01 -22.36 4.34
C VAL A 145 25.98 -23.84 4.02
N GLN A 146 27.14 -24.45 4.06
CA GLN A 146 27.27 -25.92 3.98
C GLN A 146 26.50 -26.46 5.19
N HIS A 147 25.40 -27.17 4.93
CA HIS A 147 24.83 -28.07 5.90
C HIS A 147 25.87 -29.15 6.17
N VAL A 148 26.62 -28.97 7.25
CA VAL A 148 27.42 -30.06 7.83
C VAL A 148 26.38 -31.08 8.33
N ALA A 149 26.23 -32.14 7.58
CA ALA A 149 25.55 -33.33 8.05
C ALA A 149 26.39 -33.88 9.21
N THR A 150 25.92 -33.68 10.43
CA THR A 150 26.50 -34.30 11.61
C THR A 150 26.20 -35.80 11.51
N GLN A 151 27.22 -36.55 11.11
CA GLN A 151 27.22 -38.02 11.31
C GLN A 151 27.30 -38.26 12.82
N SER A 152 26.23 -38.74 13.39
CA SER A 152 26.21 -39.33 14.72
C SER A 152 27.02 -40.58 14.75
N GLN A 153 28.25 -40.53 15.23
CA GLN A 153 28.97 -41.70 15.73
C GLN A 153 28.52 -41.97 17.16
N GLN A 154 27.86 -43.15 17.32
CA GLN A 154 27.66 -43.77 18.62
C GLN A 154 29.02 -44.20 19.19
N THR A 155 29.35 -43.76 20.39
CA THR A 155 30.23 -44.49 21.31
C THR A 155 29.77 -44.26 22.74
N GLY A 156 29.80 -45.34 23.48
CA GLY A 156 29.16 -45.76 24.68
C GLY A 156 29.45 -44.99 25.98
N GLN A 157 28.58 -45.36 26.87
CA GLN A 157 28.54 -45.27 28.36
C GLN A 157 29.85 -44.96 29.09
N ALA A 158 29.76 -44.04 30.06
CA ALA A 158 30.11 -44.32 31.49
C ALA A 158 29.91 -43.06 32.39
N GLY A 159 29.22 -43.29 33.53
CA GLY A 159 29.62 -42.72 34.81
C GLY A 159 29.08 -41.35 35.23
N ARG A 160 27.99 -41.35 36.01
CA ARG A 160 27.65 -40.33 37.01
C ARG A 160 28.67 -40.35 38.16
N PRO A 161 28.95 -39.23 38.86
CA PRO A 161 28.49 -39.12 40.23
C PRO A 161 27.84 -37.77 40.62
N GLU A 162 27.08 -37.89 41.68
CA GLU A 162 26.29 -36.90 42.39
C GLU A 162 27.11 -35.83 43.17
N GLY A 163 26.44 -34.70 43.42
CA GLY A 163 26.59 -34.03 44.72
C GLY A 163 27.11 -32.60 44.70
N GLN A 164 26.35 -31.61 44.95
CA GLN A 164 26.20 -30.85 46.20
C GLN A 164 25.62 -29.45 45.96
N GLN A 165 24.63 -29.13 46.78
CA GLN A 165 24.00 -27.84 46.96
C GLN A 165 24.91 -26.91 47.78
N ALA A 166 24.79 -25.59 47.54
CA ALA A 166 24.83 -24.48 48.51
C ALA A 166 24.99 -23.18 47.70
N GLY A 167 24.29 -22.11 47.84
CA GLY A 167 23.78 -21.36 48.94
C GLY A 167 23.70 -19.92 48.46
N ARG A 168 22.54 -19.27 48.55
CA ARG A 168 22.36 -17.82 48.42
C ARG A 168 23.02 -17.10 49.58
N PRO A 169 23.45 -15.84 49.45
CA PRO A 169 22.82 -14.82 50.25
C PRO A 169 22.43 -13.52 49.54
N GLU A 170 21.47 -12.88 50.17
CA GLU A 170 20.84 -11.60 49.87
C GLU A 170 21.71 -10.39 50.19
N GLY A 171 21.38 -9.27 49.52
CA GLY A 171 21.33 -7.94 50.16
C GLY A 171 22.46 -6.97 49.84
N GLN A 172 22.21 -5.90 49.18
CA GLN A 172 22.14 -4.55 49.73
C GLN A 172 22.10 -3.46 48.64
N GLN A 173 21.22 -2.50 48.89
CA GLN A 173 21.10 -1.23 48.16
C GLN A 173 22.25 -0.28 48.55
N ALA A 174 22.71 0.56 47.62
CA ALA A 174 22.92 1.99 47.84
C ALA A 174 23.60 2.69 46.64
N GLY A 175 23.16 3.87 46.33
CA GLY A 175 24.03 4.98 45.97
C GLY A 175 24.04 5.48 44.53
N ARG A 176 23.19 6.50 44.26
CA ARG A 176 23.32 7.47 43.17
C ARG A 176 24.69 8.14 43.18
N GLN A 177 25.35 8.27 42.05
CA GLN A 177 26.15 9.48 41.77
C GLN A 177 26.24 9.74 40.24
N THR A 178 25.98 10.99 39.91
CA THR A 178 26.07 11.65 38.61
C THR A 178 27.53 11.83 38.19
N GLY A 179 27.86 11.48 36.97
CA GLY A 179 29.17 11.80 36.37
C GLY A 179 29.03 11.88 34.82
N GLN A 180 28.98 13.13 34.31
CA GLN A 180 29.18 13.42 32.93
C GLN A 180 30.61 13.14 32.53
N ALA A 181 30.82 12.27 31.53
CA ALA A 181 32.09 12.19 30.83
C ALA A 181 31.80 12.15 29.33
N GLY A 182 32.33 13.14 28.60
CA GLY A 182 32.18 13.35 27.19
C GLY A 182 32.66 12.12 26.36
N ARG A 183 31.85 11.79 25.37
CA ARG A 183 32.21 10.83 24.31
C ARG A 183 32.91 11.58 23.18
N PRO A 184 34.04 11.07 22.68
CA PRO A 184 34.69 11.67 21.51
C PRO A 184 33.84 11.45 20.25
N GLU A 185 33.77 12.49 19.43
CA GLU A 185 33.16 12.44 18.08
C GLU A 185 33.94 11.47 17.19
N GLY A 186 33.42 10.25 17.05
CA GLY A 186 33.87 9.28 16.08
C GLY A 186 33.27 9.60 14.71
N GLN A 187 34.13 9.87 13.74
CA GLN A 187 33.82 10.02 12.34
C GLN A 187 32.86 8.95 11.87
N GLN A 188 31.65 9.35 11.48
CA GLN A 188 30.73 8.47 10.77
C GLN A 188 31.26 8.25 9.36
N ALA A 189 31.93 7.10 9.17
CA ALA A 189 32.18 6.58 7.82
C ALA A 189 30.84 6.44 7.11
N GLY A 190 30.70 7.14 5.98
CA GLY A 190 29.48 7.17 5.17
C GLY A 190 29.02 5.74 4.86
N ARG A 191 27.79 5.40 5.24
CA ARG A 191 27.17 4.14 4.81
C ARG A 191 27.05 4.16 3.28
N PRO A 192 27.56 3.14 2.58
CA PRO A 192 27.42 3.06 1.13
C PRO A 192 25.94 3.09 0.76
N ALA A 193 25.64 3.77 -0.33
CA ALA A 193 24.31 3.90 -0.90
C ALA A 193 23.67 2.52 -1.06
N LYS A 194 22.31 2.50 -0.88
CA LYS A 194 21.47 1.32 -0.75
C LYS A 194 21.31 0.50 -2.06
N GLU A 195 22.17 0.73 -3.05
CA GLU A 195 21.90 0.36 -4.44
C GLU A 195 22.19 -1.11 -4.81
N ASP A 196 22.92 -1.90 -4.02
CA ASP A 196 23.37 -3.22 -4.50
C ASP A 196 23.27 -4.39 -3.51
N ARG A 197 22.26 -4.41 -2.64
CA ARG A 197 22.14 -5.54 -1.70
C ARG A 197 20.83 -6.30 -1.83
N THR A 198 20.65 -7.01 -2.92
CA THR A 198 19.81 -8.19 -2.90
C THR A 198 20.57 -9.28 -2.14
N HIS A 199 20.23 -9.57 -0.92
CA HIS A 199 20.91 -10.59 -0.08
C HIS A 199 20.87 -12.01 -0.69
N GLY A 200 21.05 -12.13 -2.00
CA GLY A 200 20.97 -13.36 -2.79
C GLY A 200 19.56 -13.95 -2.85
N LEU A 201 18.55 -13.17 -2.50
CA LEU A 201 17.14 -13.53 -2.56
C LEU A 201 16.41 -12.61 -3.55
N LEU A 202 15.50 -13.20 -4.34
CA LEU A 202 14.69 -12.44 -5.29
C LEU A 202 13.64 -11.57 -4.58
N PHE A 203 12.96 -12.12 -3.58
CA PHE A 203 11.88 -11.44 -2.86
C PHE A 203 12.28 -11.04 -1.44
N GLU A 204 11.76 -9.91 -0.98
CA GLU A 204 11.85 -9.48 0.42
C GLU A 204 11.40 -10.58 1.38
N ARG A 205 11.87 -10.49 2.64
CA ARG A 205 11.40 -11.40 3.70
C ARG A 205 9.91 -11.23 3.95
N GLY A 206 9.22 -12.35 4.11
CA GLY A 206 7.77 -12.38 4.34
C GLY A 206 6.97 -12.13 3.06
N PHE A 207 5.69 -11.94 3.22
CA PHE A 207 4.71 -11.59 2.21
C PHE A 207 3.52 -10.94 2.91
N ASN A 208 2.70 -10.23 2.16
CA ASN A 208 1.41 -9.74 2.65
C ASN A 208 0.33 -10.64 2.11
N ASP A 209 -0.65 -10.97 2.95
CA ASP A 209 -1.84 -11.71 2.55
C ASP A 209 -3.11 -10.95 2.96
N GLN A 210 -4.17 -11.19 2.21
CA GLN A 210 -5.52 -10.75 2.51
C GLN A 210 -6.46 -11.93 2.35
N LEU A 211 -7.36 -12.10 3.32
CA LEU A 211 -8.37 -13.15 3.30
C LEU A 211 -9.60 -12.71 2.53
N LEU A 212 -10.18 -13.62 1.78
CA LEU A 212 -11.44 -13.42 1.09
C LEU A 212 -12.59 -13.80 2.02
N LEU A 213 -13.22 -12.80 2.62
CA LEU A 213 -14.25 -12.99 3.65
C LEU A 213 -15.66 -12.57 3.20
N ARG A 214 -15.79 -11.94 2.02
CA ARG A 214 -17.04 -11.31 1.58
C ARG A 214 -17.39 -11.70 0.15
N GLU A 215 -18.68 -11.87 -0.11
CA GLU A 215 -19.21 -12.07 -1.44
C GLU A 215 -18.82 -10.91 -2.38
N GLY A 216 -18.55 -11.22 -3.65
CA GLY A 216 -18.09 -10.25 -4.67
C GLY A 216 -16.66 -9.71 -4.47
N GLN A 217 -15.96 -10.11 -3.41
CA GLN A 217 -14.58 -9.66 -3.16
C GLN A 217 -13.60 -10.25 -4.18
N LEU A 218 -13.81 -11.50 -4.61
CA LEU A 218 -12.97 -12.14 -5.63
C LEU A 218 -12.98 -11.35 -6.93
N GLN A 219 -14.17 -11.00 -7.44
CA GLN A 219 -14.28 -10.24 -8.69
C GLN A 219 -13.54 -8.91 -8.59
N ARG A 220 -13.74 -8.17 -7.49
CA ARG A 220 -13.00 -6.91 -7.26
C ARG A 220 -11.48 -7.09 -7.22
N TRP A 221 -10.99 -8.22 -6.74
CA TRP A 221 -9.56 -8.52 -6.75
C TRP A 221 -9.06 -8.89 -8.15
N LEU A 222 -9.83 -9.67 -8.91
CA LEU A 222 -9.51 -9.98 -10.29
C LEU A 222 -9.45 -8.68 -11.13
N ASP A 223 -10.46 -7.82 -11.01
CA ASP A 223 -10.49 -6.52 -11.68
C ASP A 223 -9.28 -5.64 -11.29
N TYR A 224 -8.93 -5.63 -9.99
CA TYR A 224 -7.75 -4.92 -9.51
C TYR A 224 -6.45 -5.48 -10.09
N LEU A 225 -6.29 -6.80 -10.14
CA LEU A 225 -5.10 -7.43 -10.72
C LEU A 225 -4.98 -7.09 -12.21
N HIS A 226 -6.05 -7.21 -12.94
CA HIS A 226 -6.11 -6.91 -14.37
C HIS A 226 -5.79 -5.44 -14.67
N ASP A 227 -6.24 -4.52 -13.82
CA ASP A 227 -6.03 -3.06 -13.97
C ASP A 227 -4.63 -2.58 -13.53
N ASN A 228 -3.85 -3.41 -12.85
CA ASN A 228 -2.54 -3.00 -12.30
C ASN A 228 -1.54 -2.46 -13.34
N PRO A 229 -1.38 -3.05 -14.55
CA PRO A 229 -0.49 -2.50 -15.57
C PRO A 229 -0.90 -1.07 -15.98
N ARG A 230 -2.20 -0.83 -16.23
CA ARG A 230 -2.73 0.49 -16.56
C ARG A 230 -2.47 1.51 -15.44
N ARG A 231 -2.72 1.14 -14.20
CA ARG A 231 -2.44 1.98 -13.02
C ARG A 231 -0.97 2.32 -12.87
N LEU A 232 -0.08 1.41 -13.24
CA LEU A 232 1.35 1.69 -13.21
C LEU A 232 1.74 2.70 -14.30
N LEU A 233 1.21 2.56 -15.52
CA LEU A 233 1.42 3.53 -16.61
C LEU A 233 0.91 4.91 -16.24
N MET A 234 -0.34 5.03 -15.77
CA MET A 234 -0.91 6.30 -15.32
C MET A 234 0.00 7.03 -14.33
N LYS A 235 0.57 6.31 -13.34
CA LYS A 235 1.49 6.90 -12.36
C LYS A 235 2.83 7.32 -12.97
N ARG A 236 3.27 6.69 -14.04
CA ARG A 236 4.51 7.03 -14.75
C ARG A 236 4.32 8.19 -15.70
N GLU A 237 3.20 8.20 -16.41
CA GLU A 237 2.85 9.23 -17.39
C GLU A 237 2.53 10.56 -16.71
N GLN A 238 1.86 10.52 -15.56
CA GLN A 238 1.36 11.71 -14.85
C GLN A 238 1.67 11.65 -13.34
N PRO A 239 2.95 11.62 -12.96
CA PRO A 239 3.34 11.41 -11.56
C PRO A 239 2.79 12.49 -10.61
N GLU A 240 2.59 13.70 -11.09
CA GLU A 240 2.12 14.84 -10.28
C GLU A 240 0.68 14.65 -9.77
N LEU A 241 -0.16 13.95 -10.54
CA LEU A 241 -1.55 13.69 -10.14
C LEU A 241 -1.67 12.67 -9.01
N PHE A 242 -0.60 11.94 -8.70
CA PHE A 242 -0.61 10.83 -7.74
C PHE A 242 0.34 11.03 -6.56
N ARG A 243 0.99 12.18 -6.46
CA ARG A 243 1.86 12.56 -5.33
C ARG A 243 1.14 13.54 -4.42
N VAL A 244 1.46 13.46 -3.14
CA VAL A 244 1.04 14.48 -2.18
C VAL A 244 1.82 15.76 -2.46
N GLN A 245 1.11 16.82 -2.74
CA GLN A 245 1.64 18.17 -2.87
C GLN A 245 1.37 18.90 -1.55
N ARG A 246 2.38 19.57 -0.98
CA ARG A 246 2.29 20.28 0.29
C ARG A 246 2.27 21.79 0.06
N ASN A 247 1.73 22.52 1.03
CA ASN A 247 1.71 23.98 1.01
C ASN A 247 1.03 24.63 -0.21
N ILE A 248 -0.07 24.02 -0.68
CA ILE A 248 -0.88 24.65 -1.72
C ILE A 248 -1.64 25.82 -1.10
N ALA A 249 -1.24 27.02 -1.47
CA ALA A 249 -1.84 28.26 -0.94
C ALA A 249 -3.08 28.66 -1.76
N VAL A 250 -4.21 28.83 -1.11
CA VAL A 250 -5.46 29.35 -1.69
C VAL A 250 -6.12 30.27 -0.69
N GLY A 251 -6.30 31.53 -1.05
CA GLY A 251 -7.05 32.45 -0.20
C GLY A 251 -6.43 32.74 1.17
N GLY A 252 -5.09 32.65 1.30
CA GLY A 252 -4.40 32.76 2.58
C GLY A 252 -4.45 31.47 3.43
N LEU A 253 -5.06 30.41 2.92
CA LEU A 253 -5.09 29.08 3.53
C LEU A 253 -4.06 28.16 2.88
N HIS A 254 -3.57 27.18 3.63
CA HIS A 254 -2.61 26.20 3.14
C HIS A 254 -3.20 24.79 3.20
N PHE A 255 -3.01 24.03 2.13
CA PHE A 255 -3.54 22.67 2.00
C PHE A 255 -2.45 21.67 1.60
N SER A 256 -2.63 20.43 2.02
CA SER A 256 -2.04 19.29 1.35
C SER A 256 -2.99 18.81 0.26
N ALA A 257 -2.48 18.44 -0.91
CA ALA A 257 -3.31 18.12 -2.07
C ALA A 257 -2.87 16.82 -2.77
N ILE A 258 -3.83 16.12 -3.40
CA ILE A 258 -3.60 15.04 -4.36
C ILE A 258 -4.56 15.23 -5.52
N GLY A 259 -4.08 15.15 -6.75
CA GLY A 259 -4.87 15.29 -7.96
C GLY A 259 -4.54 16.53 -8.77
N ASN A 260 -5.49 16.96 -9.58
CA ASN A 260 -5.29 18.07 -10.52
C ASN A 260 -5.42 19.45 -9.85
N ARG A 261 -4.30 20.05 -9.49
CA ARG A 261 -4.27 21.39 -8.86
C ARG A 261 -4.77 22.52 -9.76
N PHE A 262 -4.72 22.33 -11.10
CA PHE A 262 -5.22 23.35 -12.05
C PHE A 262 -6.73 23.57 -11.96
N LEU A 263 -7.46 22.70 -11.25
CA LEU A 263 -8.86 22.96 -10.92
C LEU A 263 -9.04 24.19 -10.00
N LEU A 264 -7.99 24.57 -9.24
CA LEU A 264 -7.99 25.81 -8.44
C LEU A 264 -7.83 27.08 -9.29
N GLU A 265 -7.36 26.95 -10.52
CA GLU A 265 -7.14 28.06 -11.45
C GLU A 265 -8.34 28.28 -12.39
N ARG A 266 -9.34 27.39 -12.34
CA ARG A 266 -10.55 27.54 -13.15
C ARG A 266 -11.34 28.78 -12.71
N PRO A 267 -11.88 29.57 -13.68
CA PRO A 267 -12.52 30.86 -13.37
C PRO A 267 -13.82 30.70 -12.57
N VAL A 268 -14.56 29.61 -12.78
CA VAL A 268 -15.82 29.36 -12.09
C VAL A 268 -15.69 28.17 -11.17
N ARG A 269 -15.78 28.41 -9.89
CA ARG A 269 -15.79 27.40 -8.82
C ARG A 269 -17.02 27.61 -7.96
N LEU A 270 -17.83 26.57 -7.78
CA LEU A 270 -19.12 26.66 -7.09
C LEU A 270 -19.13 25.75 -5.86
N GLN A 271 -19.42 26.35 -4.72
CA GLN A 271 -19.59 25.58 -3.50
C GLN A 271 -20.89 24.78 -3.55
N VAL A 272 -20.76 23.46 -3.32
CA VAL A 272 -21.91 22.58 -3.06
C VAL A 272 -22.10 22.50 -1.55
N GLN A 273 -23.11 23.21 -1.05
CA GLN A 273 -23.50 23.21 0.34
C GLN A 273 -25.00 22.96 0.46
N CYS A 274 -25.36 21.92 1.21
CA CYS A 274 -26.75 21.51 1.41
C CYS A 274 -27.12 21.48 2.88
N SER A 275 -28.23 22.12 3.24
CA SER A 275 -28.81 21.98 4.57
C SER A 275 -29.19 20.52 4.84
N ARG A 276 -28.99 20.05 6.07
CA ARG A 276 -29.41 18.71 6.51
C ARG A 276 -30.94 18.56 6.55
N ARG A 277 -31.69 19.66 6.43
CA ARG A 277 -33.19 19.70 6.47
C ARG A 277 -33.83 19.56 5.10
N LEU A 278 -33.06 19.54 4.01
CA LEU A 278 -33.57 19.39 2.65
C LEU A 278 -34.21 18.01 2.46
N THR A 279 -35.36 17.98 1.78
CA THR A 279 -36.00 16.73 1.32
C THR A 279 -35.24 16.13 0.14
N GLU A 280 -35.57 14.91 -0.26
CA GLU A 280 -34.94 14.26 -1.40
C GLU A 280 -35.23 14.98 -2.72
N GLU A 281 -36.49 15.47 -2.88
CA GLU A 281 -36.90 16.25 -4.04
C GLU A 281 -36.14 17.56 -4.15
N GLN A 282 -36.00 18.28 -3.04
CA GLN A 282 -35.22 19.53 -2.98
C GLN A 282 -33.73 19.31 -3.26
N ILE A 283 -33.21 18.16 -2.83
CA ILE A 283 -31.81 17.79 -3.15
C ILE A 283 -31.69 17.48 -4.65
N ALA A 284 -32.65 16.77 -5.25
CA ALA A 284 -32.64 16.43 -6.68
C ALA A 284 -32.67 17.66 -7.57
N GLU A 285 -33.61 18.62 -7.24
CA GLU A 285 -33.70 19.90 -7.96
C GLU A 285 -32.39 20.70 -7.92
N LYS A 286 -31.80 20.84 -6.72
CA LYS A 286 -30.53 21.53 -6.55
C LYS A 286 -29.36 20.80 -7.24
N GLN A 287 -29.38 19.46 -7.22
CA GLN A 287 -28.38 18.65 -7.89
C GLN A 287 -28.34 18.95 -9.39
N GLU A 288 -29.48 18.97 -10.05
CA GLU A 288 -29.54 19.22 -11.50
C GLU A 288 -28.95 20.60 -11.83
N TRP A 289 -29.26 21.64 -11.03
CA TRP A 289 -28.66 22.96 -11.23
C TRP A 289 -27.13 22.93 -11.13
N TRP A 290 -26.54 22.30 -10.08
CA TRP A 290 -25.07 22.21 -9.96
C TRP A 290 -24.45 21.40 -11.09
N LEU A 291 -25.08 20.29 -11.52
CA LEU A 291 -24.59 19.49 -12.62
C LEU A 291 -24.60 20.26 -13.93
N GLN A 292 -25.64 21.06 -14.22
CA GLN A 292 -25.67 21.92 -15.38
C GLN A 292 -24.51 22.93 -15.37
N GLN A 293 -24.26 23.58 -14.23
CA GLN A 293 -23.12 24.50 -14.10
C GLN A 293 -21.79 23.79 -14.34
N ALA A 294 -21.63 22.59 -13.79
CA ALA A 294 -20.40 21.81 -13.97
C ALA A 294 -20.22 21.30 -15.40
N ARG A 295 -21.29 20.93 -16.10
CA ARG A 295 -21.27 20.62 -17.54
C ARG A 295 -20.91 21.87 -18.40
N ALA A 296 -21.25 23.04 -17.91
CA ALA A 296 -20.83 24.32 -18.51
C ALA A 296 -19.38 24.73 -18.16
N GLY A 297 -18.64 23.92 -17.40
CA GLY A 297 -17.22 24.10 -17.10
C GLY A 297 -16.90 24.59 -15.71
N ALA A 298 -17.89 24.78 -14.84
CA ALA A 298 -17.65 25.11 -13.43
C ALA A 298 -17.06 23.92 -12.67
N VAL A 299 -16.23 24.20 -11.68
CA VAL A 299 -15.69 23.19 -10.74
C VAL A 299 -16.54 23.16 -9.48
N LEU A 300 -17.06 22.00 -9.11
CA LEU A 300 -17.80 21.86 -7.87
C LEU A 300 -16.87 21.63 -6.69
N VAL A 301 -17.09 22.37 -5.60
CA VAL A 301 -16.24 22.34 -4.40
C VAL A 301 -17.07 21.98 -3.18
N SER A 302 -16.69 20.93 -2.45
CA SER A 302 -17.43 20.53 -1.25
C SER A 302 -16.60 19.68 -0.28
N PRO A 303 -16.82 19.80 1.03
CA PRO A 303 -16.30 18.84 2.01
C PRO A 303 -17.16 17.56 2.10
N CYS A 304 -18.26 17.43 1.38
CA CYS A 304 -19.13 16.26 1.36
C CYS A 304 -19.62 15.84 2.76
N ILE A 305 -20.06 16.78 3.59
CA ILE A 305 -20.46 16.52 4.97
C ILE A 305 -21.91 16.04 5.04
N SER A 306 -22.83 16.79 4.46
CA SER A 306 -24.26 16.47 4.46
C SER A 306 -24.61 15.38 3.43
N ARG A 307 -25.81 14.76 3.60
CA ARG A 307 -26.33 13.80 2.62
C ARG A 307 -26.48 14.44 1.24
N GLY A 308 -27.04 15.64 1.17
CA GLY A 308 -27.24 16.35 -0.10
C GLY A 308 -25.92 16.66 -0.81
N GLU A 309 -24.91 17.17 -0.10
CA GLU A 309 -23.59 17.39 -0.64
C GLU A 309 -22.97 16.11 -1.24
N LYS A 310 -23.05 15.01 -0.48
CA LYS A 310 -22.56 13.69 -0.95
C LYS A 310 -23.28 13.22 -2.21
N THR A 311 -24.57 13.45 -2.30
CA THR A 311 -25.41 13.05 -3.45
C THR A 311 -25.00 13.85 -4.68
N VAL A 312 -24.95 15.17 -4.60
CA VAL A 312 -24.53 16.05 -5.71
C VAL A 312 -23.10 15.74 -6.17
N MET A 313 -22.14 15.69 -5.22
CA MET A 313 -20.73 15.48 -5.55
C MET A 313 -20.48 14.08 -6.14
N ARG A 314 -21.25 13.07 -5.71
CA ARG A 314 -21.19 11.72 -6.27
C ARG A 314 -21.74 11.69 -7.70
N ALA A 315 -22.84 12.38 -7.98
CA ALA A 315 -23.40 12.48 -9.32
C ALA A 315 -22.40 13.17 -10.27
N ALA A 316 -21.85 14.30 -9.87
CA ALA A 316 -20.81 15.00 -10.64
C ALA A 316 -19.55 14.10 -10.88
N PHE A 317 -19.12 13.39 -9.83
CA PHE A 317 -18.00 12.47 -9.94
C PHE A 317 -18.25 11.33 -10.95
N ASN A 318 -19.45 10.74 -10.94
CA ASN A 318 -19.85 9.66 -11.83
C ASN A 318 -19.97 10.13 -13.28
N GLU A 319 -20.41 11.36 -13.53
CA GLU A 319 -20.47 11.98 -14.84
C GLU A 319 -19.09 12.43 -15.37
N GLY A 320 -18.04 12.32 -14.59
CA GLY A 320 -16.71 12.76 -14.99
C GLY A 320 -16.50 14.28 -14.91
N LEU A 321 -17.39 15.01 -14.22
CA LEU A 321 -17.32 16.46 -14.08
C LEU A 321 -16.23 16.87 -13.06
N PRO A 322 -15.64 18.09 -13.21
CA PRO A 322 -14.54 18.53 -12.37
C PRO A 322 -14.98 18.81 -10.93
N VAL A 323 -14.28 18.23 -9.97
CA VAL A 323 -14.62 18.34 -8.55
C VAL A 323 -13.39 18.58 -7.67
N ILE A 324 -13.55 19.42 -6.67
CA ILE A 324 -12.62 19.61 -5.56
C ILE A 324 -13.28 19.12 -4.28
N VAL A 325 -12.66 18.17 -3.60
CA VAL A 325 -13.19 17.60 -2.35
C VAL A 325 -12.26 17.95 -1.21
N LEU A 326 -12.78 18.65 -0.21
CA LEU A 326 -12.07 18.90 1.05
C LEU A 326 -12.31 17.73 1.99
N GLN A 327 -11.24 17.25 2.61
CA GLN A 327 -11.34 16.16 3.60
C GLN A 327 -10.69 16.57 4.92
N GLU A 328 -11.25 16.06 6.01
CA GLU A 328 -10.78 16.35 7.36
C GLU A 328 -9.41 15.71 7.61
N ASN A 329 -9.23 14.44 7.25
CA ASN A 329 -7.98 13.76 7.51
C ASN A 329 -6.94 14.09 6.43
N GLY A 330 -5.75 14.50 6.85
CA GLY A 330 -4.63 14.82 5.98
C GLY A 330 -4.05 13.62 5.23
N PHE A 331 -2.98 13.85 4.50
CA PHE A 331 -2.30 12.82 3.72
C PHE A 331 -0.96 12.44 4.34
N THR A 332 -0.66 11.15 4.42
CA THR A 332 0.73 10.68 4.60
C THR A 332 1.52 10.93 3.31
N ASP A 333 2.86 11.03 3.38
CA ASP A 333 3.68 11.22 2.16
C ASP A 333 3.56 10.08 1.14
N LEU A 334 3.12 8.93 1.61
CA LEU A 334 2.88 7.74 0.77
C LEU A 334 1.43 7.62 0.31
N ALA A 335 0.55 8.55 0.70
CA ALA A 335 -0.85 8.52 0.32
C ALA A 335 -1.00 8.57 -1.20
N LYS A 336 -1.92 7.77 -1.71
CA LYS A 336 -2.28 7.72 -3.14
C LYS A 336 -3.79 7.56 -3.25
N PRO A 337 -4.41 8.15 -4.27
CA PRO A 337 -5.82 7.90 -4.51
C PRO A 337 -6.02 6.42 -4.86
N GLY A 338 -7.06 5.81 -4.30
CA GLY A 338 -7.43 4.42 -4.55
C GLY A 338 -8.75 4.30 -5.30
N GLY A 339 -9.00 3.13 -5.89
CA GLY A 339 -10.26 2.83 -6.59
C GLY A 339 -10.57 3.85 -7.69
N LEU A 340 -11.83 4.25 -7.80
CA LEU A 340 -12.33 5.21 -8.80
C LEU A 340 -11.68 6.60 -8.70
N ARG A 341 -11.17 6.99 -7.52
CA ARG A 341 -10.46 8.27 -7.36
C ARG A 341 -9.16 8.31 -8.15
N MET A 342 -8.51 7.16 -8.31
CA MET A 342 -7.30 7.08 -9.13
C MET A 342 -7.60 7.42 -10.59
N ASP A 343 -8.67 6.87 -11.14
CA ASP A 343 -9.10 7.12 -12.50
C ASP A 343 -9.55 8.57 -12.68
N ALA A 344 -10.24 9.12 -11.70
CA ALA A 344 -10.65 10.52 -11.69
C ALA A 344 -9.45 11.49 -11.63
N CYS A 345 -8.42 11.17 -10.83
CA CYS A 345 -7.17 11.93 -10.84
C CYS A 345 -6.48 11.86 -12.20
N ALA A 346 -6.38 10.65 -12.79
CA ALA A 346 -5.74 10.46 -14.10
C ALA A 346 -6.42 11.26 -15.22
N ARG A 347 -7.73 11.38 -15.18
CA ARG A 347 -8.50 12.22 -16.12
C ARG A 347 -8.44 13.71 -15.81
N GLY A 348 -7.72 14.09 -14.75
CA GLY A 348 -7.66 15.50 -14.31
C GLY A 348 -8.96 16.04 -13.70
N GLN A 349 -9.91 15.15 -13.42
CA GLN A 349 -11.25 15.45 -12.91
C GLN A 349 -11.28 15.83 -11.44
N LEU A 350 -10.36 15.27 -10.63
CA LEU A 350 -10.42 15.31 -9.17
C LEU A 350 -9.22 16.03 -8.57
N LEU A 351 -9.51 16.92 -7.61
CA LEU A 351 -8.54 17.42 -6.63
C LEU A 351 -9.04 17.11 -5.21
N LEU A 352 -8.22 16.48 -4.42
CA LEU A 352 -8.43 16.27 -2.99
C LEU A 352 -7.60 17.30 -2.22
N LEU A 353 -8.21 18.01 -1.30
CA LEU A 353 -7.55 18.99 -0.42
C LEU A 353 -7.74 18.59 1.03
N ALA A 354 -6.69 18.73 1.84
CA ALA A 354 -6.74 18.52 3.28
C ALA A 354 -6.02 19.69 3.99
N PRO A 355 -6.70 20.45 4.85
CA PRO A 355 -6.11 21.56 5.58
C PRO A 355 -5.28 21.13 6.79
N TRP A 356 -5.54 19.93 7.32
CA TRP A 356 -4.93 19.42 8.55
C TRP A 356 -3.95 18.28 8.29
N GLU A 357 -3.17 17.95 9.29
CA GLU A 357 -2.24 16.82 9.25
C GLU A 357 -2.98 15.48 9.28
N HIS A 358 -2.27 14.44 8.87
CA HIS A 358 -2.80 13.08 8.89
C HIS A 358 -2.84 12.52 10.32
N HIS A 359 -3.96 11.89 10.67
CA HIS A 359 -4.10 11.08 11.88
C HIS A 359 -4.57 9.67 11.57
N ASN A 360 -4.17 8.71 12.41
CA ASN A 360 -4.51 7.29 12.23
C ASN A 360 -5.82 6.91 12.95
N GLU A 361 -6.34 7.79 13.76
CA GLU A 361 -7.56 7.56 14.52
C GLU A 361 -8.80 7.67 13.63
N ARG A 362 -9.79 6.84 13.93
CA ARG A 362 -11.09 6.90 13.26
C ARG A 362 -11.97 7.86 14.04
N LEU A 363 -11.72 9.15 13.88
CA LEU A 363 -12.47 10.19 14.56
C LEU A 363 -13.78 10.48 13.83
N THR A 364 -14.82 10.79 14.59
CA THR A 364 -16.01 11.42 14.05
C THR A 364 -15.71 12.91 13.88
N ILE A 365 -15.93 13.43 12.67
CA ILE A 365 -15.73 14.85 12.38
C ILE A 365 -16.57 15.71 13.32
N ARG A 366 -15.95 16.68 13.98
CA ARG A 366 -16.61 17.59 14.91
C ARG A 366 -17.33 18.70 14.18
N ARG A 367 -18.27 19.36 14.89
CA ARG A 367 -19.06 20.46 14.31
C ARG A 367 -18.19 21.64 13.89
N ASP A 368 -17.20 22.01 14.71
CA ASP A 368 -16.27 23.11 14.39
C ASP A 368 -15.44 22.80 13.13
N GLN A 369 -14.98 21.58 12.96
CA GLN A 369 -14.29 21.13 11.75
C GLN A 369 -15.23 21.14 10.52
N CYS A 370 -16.49 20.77 10.67
CA CYS A 370 -17.48 20.88 9.59
C CYS A 370 -17.69 22.32 9.13
N LEU A 371 -17.78 23.26 10.08
CA LEU A 371 -17.92 24.69 9.78
C LEU A 371 -16.67 25.24 9.12
N ALA A 372 -15.49 24.90 9.64
CA ALA A 372 -14.22 25.32 9.06
C ALA A 372 -14.04 24.81 7.61
N LEU A 373 -14.36 23.54 7.33
CA LEU A 373 -14.26 23.00 5.96
C LEU A 373 -15.25 23.67 4.99
N ASN A 374 -16.47 24.00 5.44
CA ASN A 374 -17.43 24.73 4.61
C ASN A 374 -16.96 26.16 4.33
N GLU A 375 -16.37 26.84 5.32
CA GLU A 375 -15.81 28.17 5.13
C GLU A 375 -14.59 28.14 4.19
N MET A 376 -13.71 27.16 4.31
CA MET A 376 -12.60 26.94 3.38
C MET A 376 -13.11 26.69 1.95
N ALA A 377 -14.17 25.87 1.78
CA ALA A 377 -14.78 25.66 0.47
C ALA A 377 -15.33 26.96 -0.13
N ARG A 378 -15.93 27.83 0.70
CA ARG A 378 -16.40 29.17 0.29
C ARG A 378 -15.22 30.03 -0.21
N ILE A 379 -14.16 30.13 0.58
CA ILE A 379 -12.95 30.89 0.24
C ILE A 379 -12.33 30.41 -1.08
N ILE A 380 -12.29 29.09 -1.32
CA ILE A 380 -11.80 28.51 -2.57
C ILE A 380 -12.66 28.97 -3.76
N CYS A 381 -13.96 29.13 -3.57
CA CYS A 381 -14.90 29.56 -4.63
C CYS A 381 -14.86 31.06 -4.91
N GLU A 382 -14.59 31.91 -3.91
CA GLU A 382 -14.65 33.36 -4.03
C GLU A 382 -13.43 34.01 -4.70
N LYS A 383 -12.29 33.31 -4.72
CA LYS A 383 -11.09 33.82 -5.36
C LYS A 383 -10.98 33.30 -6.79
N SER A 384 -11.65 34.00 -7.69
CA SER A 384 -11.47 33.93 -9.15
C SER A 384 -10.50 35.03 -9.59
#